data_6ea00067eda9741b1b659f1f83f446b6
#
_entry.id   6ea00067eda9741b1b659f1f83f446b6
#
_cell.length_a   1.000
_cell.length_b   1.000
_cell.length_c   1.000
_cell.angle_alpha   90.00
_cell.angle_beta   90.00
_cell.angle_gamma   90.00
#
_symmetry.space_group_name_H-M   'P 1'
#
loop_
_entity.id
_entity.type
_entity.pdbx_description
1 polymer ?
#
loop_
_entity_poly.entity_id
_entity_poly.type
_entity_poly.pdbx_seq_one_letter_code
_entity_poly.pdbx_strand_id
1 'polypeptide(L)'
;LRNNPGGLLTQAIEISNFFLNDGEIVSTKGRKNKENRKFFAKKGDKIKGKPLIVLINNGSASASEIVAGALQDQKRAVLLGEATFGKGSVQSIIPLKNRGALRLTVSKYYLPSGKSISDVGVIPDIKVEEKGEEFSINTTTDNQLNYAVKLLSG
;
A
#
# COMPACT_ATOMS: atom_id res chain seq x y z
N LEU A 1 2.11 -6.68 5.22
CA LEU A 1 2.46 -6.33 3.82
C LEU A 1 3.97 -6.37 3.54
N ARG A 2 4.79 -6.76 4.53
CA ARG A 2 6.25 -6.91 4.34
C ARG A 2 6.55 -7.85 3.18
N ASN A 3 7.54 -7.51 2.35
CA ASN A 3 7.99 -8.26 1.17
C ASN A 3 6.88 -8.57 0.14
N ASN A 4 5.80 -7.80 0.15
CA ASN A 4 4.72 -7.93 -0.82
C ASN A 4 4.91 -6.90 -1.96
N PRO A 5 5.31 -7.32 -3.17
CA PRO A 5 5.60 -6.40 -4.29
C PRO A 5 4.34 -5.79 -4.91
N GLY A 6 3.17 -6.08 -4.35
CA GLY A 6 1.88 -5.62 -4.82
C GLY A 6 1.21 -6.57 -5.81
N GLY A 7 0.38 -6.01 -6.67
CA GLY A 7 -0.43 -6.75 -7.62
C GLY A 7 -1.40 -5.83 -8.35
N LEU A 8 -2.65 -6.26 -8.53
CA LEU A 8 -3.65 -5.49 -9.26
C LEU A 8 -4.21 -4.33 -8.44
N LEU A 9 -4.42 -3.18 -9.08
CA LEU A 9 -5.06 -2.02 -8.46
C LEU A 9 -6.45 -2.35 -7.90
N THR A 10 -7.23 -3.15 -8.63
CA THR A 10 -8.56 -3.58 -8.19
C THR A 10 -8.52 -4.33 -6.87
N GLN A 11 -7.53 -5.19 -6.68
CA GLN A 11 -7.34 -5.94 -5.44
C GLN A 11 -6.89 -5.02 -4.28
N ALA A 12 -6.05 -4.02 -4.55
CA ALA A 12 -5.70 -3.02 -3.55
C ALA A 12 -6.93 -2.26 -3.06
N ILE A 13 -7.83 -1.88 -3.99
CA ILE A 13 -9.09 -1.20 -3.65
C ILE A 13 -10.00 -2.11 -2.82
N GLU A 14 -10.15 -3.39 -3.20
CA GLU A 14 -10.98 -4.35 -2.45
C GLU A 14 -10.43 -4.62 -1.05
N ILE A 15 -9.13 -4.81 -0.90
CA ILE A 15 -8.49 -4.98 0.41
C ILE A 15 -8.63 -3.72 1.27
N SER A 16 -8.47 -2.54 0.70
CA SER A 16 -8.69 -1.29 1.44
C SER A 16 -10.15 -1.16 1.89
N ASN A 17 -11.11 -1.50 1.02
CA ASN A 17 -12.53 -1.55 1.36
C ASN A 17 -12.86 -2.50 2.51
N PHE A 18 -12.05 -3.56 2.69
CA PHE A 18 -12.26 -4.51 3.77
C PHE A 18 -12.13 -3.85 5.16
N PHE A 19 -11.36 -2.77 5.24
CA PHE A 19 -11.05 -2.07 6.48
C PHE A 19 -11.62 -0.65 6.56
N LEU A 20 -12.10 -0.08 5.45
CA LEU A 20 -12.62 1.28 5.37
C LEU A 20 -14.14 1.28 5.22
N ASN A 21 -14.80 2.34 5.72
CA ASN A 21 -16.22 2.58 5.52
C ASN A 21 -16.50 3.65 4.45
N ASP A 22 -15.56 4.58 4.27
CA ASP A 22 -15.65 5.71 3.35
C ASP A 22 -14.26 6.29 3.06
N GLY A 23 -14.21 7.38 2.32
CA GLY A 23 -13.00 8.12 1.99
C GLY A 23 -12.32 7.66 0.70
N GLU A 24 -11.40 8.50 0.20
CA GLU A 24 -10.57 8.20 -0.95
C GLU A 24 -9.55 7.11 -0.58
N ILE A 25 -9.35 6.13 -1.46
CA ILE A 25 -8.31 5.10 -1.32
C ILE A 25 -7.07 5.52 -2.08
N VAL A 26 -7.24 5.89 -3.34
CA VAL A 26 -6.13 6.24 -4.23
C VAL A 26 -6.67 7.06 -5.40
N SER A 27 -5.85 7.94 -5.92
CA SER A 27 -6.10 8.58 -7.22
C SER A 27 -4.96 8.31 -8.20
N THR A 28 -5.28 8.36 -9.49
CA THR A 28 -4.31 8.32 -10.57
C THR A 28 -4.32 9.65 -11.30
N LYS A 29 -3.13 10.17 -11.61
CA LYS A 29 -2.99 11.36 -12.46
C LYS A 29 -2.12 11.03 -13.63
N GLY A 30 -2.67 11.16 -14.83
CA GLY A 30 -1.98 10.96 -16.09
C GLY A 30 -1.51 12.27 -16.71
N ARG A 31 -0.93 12.16 -17.90
CA ARG A 31 -0.47 13.34 -18.68
C ARG A 31 -1.61 14.25 -19.12
N LYS A 32 -2.80 13.67 -19.33
CA LYS A 32 -4.03 14.40 -19.70
C LYS A 32 -5.03 14.29 -18.57
N ASN A 33 -5.76 15.37 -18.28
CA ASN A 33 -6.78 15.37 -17.21
C ASN A 33 -7.87 14.30 -17.38
N LYS A 34 -8.16 13.85 -18.60
CA LYS A 34 -9.09 12.73 -18.88
C LYS A 34 -8.66 11.39 -18.29
N GLU A 35 -7.36 11.25 -17.96
CA GLU A 35 -6.77 10.02 -17.41
C GLU A 35 -6.80 10.02 -15.87
N ASN A 36 -7.22 11.11 -15.26
CA ASN A 36 -7.32 11.22 -13.82
C ASN A 36 -8.51 10.41 -13.32
N ARG A 37 -8.28 9.55 -12.35
CA ARG A 37 -9.31 8.74 -11.70
C ARG A 37 -9.14 8.80 -10.20
N LYS A 38 -10.26 8.74 -9.48
CA LYS A 38 -10.31 8.61 -8.03
C LYS A 38 -11.08 7.37 -7.65
N PHE A 39 -10.58 6.66 -6.67
CA PHE A 39 -11.20 5.45 -6.15
C PHE A 39 -11.52 5.68 -4.67
N PHE A 40 -12.77 5.40 -4.32
CA PHE A 40 -13.29 5.63 -2.97
C PHE A 40 -13.68 4.33 -2.31
N ALA A 41 -13.56 4.30 -1.00
CA ALA A 41 -14.05 3.19 -0.19
C ALA A 41 -15.58 3.14 -0.24
N LYS A 42 -16.09 1.92 -0.17
CA LYS A 42 -17.50 1.61 0.02
C LYS A 42 -17.67 1.10 1.45
N LYS A 43 -18.81 1.35 2.07
CA LYS A 43 -19.11 0.89 3.42
C LYS A 43 -18.79 -0.60 3.58
N GLY A 44 -17.87 -0.94 4.47
CA GLY A 44 -17.45 -2.33 4.57
C GLY A 44 -16.42 -2.72 5.63
N ASP A 45 -16.09 -1.89 6.61
CA ASP A 45 -15.13 -2.29 7.65
C ASP A 45 -15.56 -3.61 8.33
N LYS A 46 -14.93 -4.70 7.88
CA LYS A 46 -15.25 -6.08 8.35
C LYS A 46 -14.75 -6.34 9.76
N ILE A 47 -13.77 -5.59 10.23
CA ILE A 47 -13.26 -5.74 11.61
C ILE A 47 -13.90 -4.75 12.59
N LYS A 48 -14.91 -3.99 12.13
CA LYS A 48 -15.79 -3.15 12.96
C LYS A 48 -15.00 -2.19 13.88
N GLY A 49 -14.00 -1.49 13.31
CA GLY A 49 -13.20 -0.50 14.05
C GLY A 49 -12.16 -1.09 15.01
N LYS A 50 -11.96 -2.41 15.05
CA LYS A 50 -10.90 -2.99 15.89
C LYS A 50 -9.53 -2.40 15.53
N PRO A 51 -8.62 -2.21 16.49
CA PRO A 51 -7.27 -1.71 16.22
C PRO A 51 -6.58 -2.53 15.13
N LEU A 52 -5.86 -1.85 14.26
CA LEU A 52 -5.16 -2.45 13.12
C LEU A 52 -3.75 -1.89 13.01
N ILE A 53 -2.77 -2.77 12.95
CA ILE A 53 -1.39 -2.44 12.61
C ILE A 53 -1.04 -3.12 11.30
N VAL A 54 -0.42 -2.38 10.39
CA VAL A 54 0.06 -2.88 9.10
C VAL A 54 1.58 -2.87 9.12
N LEU A 55 2.18 -4.05 9.02
CA LEU A 55 3.62 -4.20 8.91
C LEU A 55 4.07 -3.97 7.47
N ILE A 56 5.04 -3.06 7.28
CA ILE A 56 5.61 -2.68 5.98
C ILE A 56 7.14 -2.71 6.04
N ASN A 57 7.76 -2.91 4.89
CA ASN A 57 9.21 -2.78 4.70
C ASN A 57 9.54 -2.40 3.24
N ASN A 58 10.81 -2.31 2.92
CA ASN A 58 11.29 -1.97 1.58
C ASN A 58 10.83 -2.95 0.48
N GLY A 59 10.49 -4.19 0.82
CA GLY A 59 9.87 -5.14 -0.11
C GLY A 59 8.38 -4.89 -0.40
N SER A 60 7.73 -3.97 0.34
CA SER A 60 6.35 -3.56 0.09
C SER A 60 6.30 -2.57 -1.06
N ALA A 61 5.59 -2.89 -2.15
CA ALA A 61 5.58 -2.05 -3.35
C ALA A 61 4.21 -1.98 -4.04
N SER A 62 3.98 -0.93 -4.84
CA SER A 62 2.82 -0.80 -5.74
C SER A 62 1.47 -0.93 -5.04
N ALA A 63 0.66 -1.97 -5.33
CA ALA A 63 -0.65 -2.21 -4.70
C ALA A 63 -0.57 -2.29 -3.17
N SER A 64 0.51 -2.83 -2.61
CA SER A 64 0.73 -2.85 -1.16
C SER A 64 0.90 -1.46 -0.57
N GLU A 65 1.55 -0.56 -1.31
CA GLU A 65 1.71 0.83 -0.90
C GLU A 65 0.41 1.61 -0.96
N ILE A 66 -0.46 1.27 -1.93
CA ILE A 66 -1.82 1.84 -2.01
C ILE A 66 -2.62 1.45 -0.77
N VAL A 67 -2.64 0.16 -0.40
CA VAL A 67 -3.34 -0.32 0.79
C VAL A 67 -2.78 0.34 2.05
N ALA A 68 -1.47 0.29 2.25
CA ALA A 68 -0.81 0.87 3.42
C ALA A 68 -1.11 2.38 3.54
N GLY A 69 -0.84 3.15 2.48
CA GLY A 69 -1.04 4.59 2.49
C GLY A 69 -2.49 5.01 2.62
N ALA A 70 -3.44 4.29 2.01
CA ALA A 70 -4.86 4.56 2.19
C ALA A 70 -5.29 4.37 3.64
N LEU A 71 -4.90 3.28 4.29
CA LEU A 71 -5.24 3.01 5.67
C LEU A 71 -4.59 3.99 6.65
N GLN A 72 -3.36 4.45 6.34
CA GLN A 72 -2.66 5.47 7.12
C GLN A 72 -3.34 6.83 6.99
N ASP A 73 -3.56 7.31 5.77
CA ASP A 73 -4.15 8.63 5.52
C ASP A 73 -5.58 8.74 6.07
N GLN A 74 -6.35 7.65 6.02
CA GLN A 74 -7.69 7.56 6.61
C GLN A 74 -7.65 7.32 8.14
N LYS A 75 -6.46 7.29 8.75
CA LYS A 75 -6.27 7.04 10.19
C LYS A 75 -6.93 5.73 10.66
N ARG A 76 -7.02 4.75 9.76
CA ARG A 76 -7.63 3.46 10.05
C ARG A 76 -6.64 2.45 10.63
N ALA A 77 -5.38 2.57 10.27
CA ALA A 77 -4.32 1.69 10.74
C ALA A 77 -3.07 2.49 11.12
N VAL A 78 -2.29 1.94 12.02
CA VAL A 78 -0.93 2.38 12.31
C VAL A 78 0.03 1.55 11.44
N LEU A 79 0.91 2.21 10.71
CA LEU A 79 1.96 1.54 9.94
C LEU A 79 3.21 1.37 10.80
N LEU A 80 3.73 0.15 10.84
CA LEU A 80 4.92 -0.20 11.63
C LEU A 80 5.94 -0.92 10.74
N GLY A 81 7.21 -0.58 10.92
CA GLY A 81 8.34 -1.21 10.23
C GLY A 81 9.25 -0.22 9.54
N GLU A 82 9.47 -0.39 8.25
CA GLU A 82 10.38 0.42 7.45
C GLU A 82 9.67 1.03 6.23
N ALA A 83 10.29 2.07 5.65
CA ALA A 83 9.76 2.71 4.45
C ALA A 83 9.58 1.69 3.31
N THR A 84 8.51 1.86 2.53
CA THR A 84 8.24 1.01 1.37
C THR A 84 9.09 1.40 0.15
N PHE A 85 8.98 0.64 -0.92
CA PHE A 85 9.83 0.75 -2.10
C PHE A 85 9.66 2.07 -2.89
N GLY A 86 8.45 2.61 -2.98
CA GLY A 86 8.18 3.82 -3.77
C GLY A 86 7.79 3.57 -5.24
N LYS A 87 7.09 2.47 -5.54
CA LYS A 87 6.61 2.17 -6.90
C LYS A 87 5.24 2.78 -7.17
N GLY A 88 5.22 4.08 -7.42
CA GLY A 88 4.00 4.85 -7.67
C GLY A 88 3.59 4.99 -9.14
N SER A 89 4.13 4.21 -10.07
CA SER A 89 3.83 4.32 -11.50
C SER A 89 2.76 3.32 -11.96
N VAL A 90 1.80 3.82 -12.76
CA VAL A 90 0.81 3.01 -13.47
C VAL A 90 1.36 2.66 -14.85
N GLN A 91 1.44 1.38 -15.17
CA GLN A 91 1.93 0.92 -16.44
C GLN A 91 0.80 0.31 -17.27
N SER A 92 0.77 0.67 -18.55
CA SER A 92 -0.11 0.07 -19.55
C SER A 92 0.71 -0.82 -20.47
N ILE A 93 0.15 -1.99 -20.78
CA ILE A 93 0.71 -2.91 -21.77
C ILE A 93 -0.12 -2.75 -23.04
N ILE A 94 0.53 -2.29 -24.12
CA ILE A 94 -0.09 -2.05 -25.41
C ILE A 94 0.38 -3.16 -26.37
N PRO A 95 -0.49 -4.09 -26.77
CA PRO A 95 -0.10 -5.13 -27.72
C PRO A 95 0.23 -4.53 -29.08
N LEU A 96 1.31 -5.00 -29.69
CA LEU A 96 1.74 -4.60 -31.03
C LEU A 96 1.33 -5.67 -32.06
N LYS A 97 1.14 -5.26 -33.32
CA LYS A 97 0.71 -6.13 -34.41
C LYS A 97 1.63 -7.34 -34.65
N ASN A 98 2.91 -7.25 -34.27
CA ASN A 98 3.94 -8.28 -34.52
C ASN A 98 4.21 -9.18 -33.29
N ARG A 99 3.20 -9.55 -32.50
CA ARG A 99 3.30 -10.39 -31.30
C ARG A 99 4.15 -9.83 -30.15
N GLY A 100 4.61 -8.57 -30.24
CA GLY A 100 5.26 -7.85 -29.16
C GLY A 100 4.27 -7.06 -28.32
N ALA A 101 4.74 -6.46 -27.25
CA ALA A 101 3.99 -5.51 -26.44
C ALA A 101 4.88 -4.35 -25.99
N LEU A 102 4.31 -3.14 -25.94
CA LEU A 102 4.94 -1.96 -25.41
C LEU A 102 4.44 -1.71 -23.99
N ARG A 103 5.36 -1.58 -23.04
CA ARG A 103 5.06 -1.23 -21.65
C ARG A 103 5.36 0.25 -21.43
N LEU A 104 4.33 1.03 -21.17
CA LEU A 104 4.43 2.48 -20.96
C LEU A 104 3.92 2.88 -19.59
N THR A 105 4.63 3.80 -18.93
CA THR A 105 4.10 4.52 -17.78
C THR A 105 3.12 5.57 -18.26
N VAL A 106 1.86 5.44 -17.86
CA VAL A 106 0.76 6.31 -18.32
C VAL A 106 0.26 7.27 -17.22
N SER A 107 0.43 6.92 -15.95
CA SER A 107 -0.04 7.72 -14.81
C SER A 107 0.81 7.46 -13.57
N LYS A 108 0.62 8.28 -12.55
CA LYS A 108 1.19 8.05 -11.20
C LYS A 108 0.06 7.88 -10.19
N TYR A 109 0.33 7.08 -9.15
CA TYR A 109 -0.54 6.92 -8.00
C TYR A 109 -0.31 8.02 -6.97
N TYR A 110 -1.41 8.51 -6.40
CA TYR A 110 -1.42 9.48 -5.31
C TYR A 110 -2.30 8.97 -4.18
N LEU A 111 -1.80 9.10 -2.97
CA LEU A 111 -2.53 8.78 -1.74
C LEU A 111 -3.64 9.81 -1.48
N PRO A 112 -4.59 9.53 -0.58
CA PRO A 112 -5.66 10.46 -0.21
C PRO A 112 -5.14 11.84 0.22
N SER A 113 -4.01 11.91 0.92
CA SER A 113 -3.30 13.14 1.29
C SER A 113 -2.78 13.96 0.09
N GLY A 114 -2.84 13.42 -1.11
CA GLY A 114 -2.25 14.00 -2.31
C GLY A 114 -0.76 13.73 -2.50
N LYS A 115 -0.13 13.01 -1.59
CA LYS A 115 1.28 12.62 -1.72
C LYS A 115 1.44 11.58 -2.84
N SER A 116 2.50 11.73 -3.65
CA SER A 116 2.89 10.70 -4.62
C SER A 116 3.58 9.54 -3.92
N ILE A 117 3.24 8.31 -4.32
CA ILE A 117 3.96 7.10 -3.87
C ILE A 117 5.35 7.01 -4.53
N SER A 118 5.52 7.64 -5.71
CA SER A 118 6.76 7.54 -6.49
C SER A 118 7.96 8.09 -5.72
N ASP A 119 9.03 7.31 -5.73
CA ASP A 119 10.37 7.65 -5.26
C ASP A 119 10.56 7.72 -3.73
N VAL A 120 9.50 8.01 -2.97
CA VAL A 120 9.59 8.15 -1.50
C VAL A 120 8.97 6.96 -0.78
N GLY A 121 7.97 6.31 -1.42
CA GLY A 121 7.18 5.26 -0.78
C GLY A 121 6.26 5.78 0.32
N VAL A 122 5.80 4.86 1.15
CA VAL A 122 5.00 5.11 2.34
C VAL A 122 5.90 4.97 3.56
N ILE A 123 5.92 6.01 4.38
CA ILE A 123 6.74 6.04 5.61
C ILE A 123 5.91 5.49 6.77
N PRO A 124 6.43 4.57 7.58
CA PRO A 124 5.71 4.05 8.73
C PRO A 124 5.53 5.12 9.82
N ASP A 125 4.43 5.01 10.59
CA ASP A 125 4.18 5.84 11.76
C ASP A 125 5.12 5.48 12.90
N ILE A 126 5.49 4.19 13.00
CA ILE A 126 6.43 3.66 13.99
C ILE A 126 7.56 2.95 13.24
N LYS A 127 8.74 3.58 13.24
CA LYS A 127 9.92 2.97 12.63
C LYS A 127 10.48 1.88 13.54
N VAL A 128 10.51 0.66 13.03
CA VAL A 128 11.12 -0.51 13.67
C VAL A 128 11.94 -1.24 12.62
N GLU A 129 13.26 -1.19 12.75
CA GLU A 129 14.16 -1.90 11.84
C GLU A 129 14.08 -3.41 12.10
N GLU A 130 14.10 -4.18 11.03
CA GLU A 130 14.14 -5.63 11.12
C GLU A 130 15.48 -6.07 11.72
N LYS A 131 15.41 -7.00 12.69
CA LYS A 131 16.61 -7.57 13.33
C LYS A 131 16.74 -9.02 12.91
N GLY A 132 17.86 -9.37 12.30
CA GLY A 132 18.17 -10.73 11.86
C GLY A 132 18.77 -10.74 10.46
N GLU A 133 19.43 -11.83 10.11
CA GLU A 133 20.08 -12.00 8.79
C GLU A 133 19.08 -12.47 7.73
N GLU A 134 18.00 -13.12 8.14
CA GLU A 134 16.96 -13.63 7.25
C GLU A 134 15.57 -13.16 7.68
N PHE A 135 14.80 -12.67 6.70
CA PHE A 135 13.39 -12.32 6.90
C PHE A 135 12.57 -13.56 7.25
N SER A 136 11.95 -13.54 8.42
CA SER A 136 11.18 -14.65 8.94
C SER A 136 9.84 -14.19 9.44
N ILE A 137 8.75 -14.68 8.84
CA ILE A 137 7.38 -14.30 9.21
C ILE A 137 6.88 -15.18 10.35
N ASN A 138 6.25 -14.55 11.35
CA ASN A 138 5.51 -15.23 12.41
C ASN A 138 6.37 -16.17 13.26
N THR A 139 7.59 -15.76 13.53
CA THR A 139 8.51 -16.48 14.43
C THR A 139 8.71 -15.71 15.72
N THR A 140 9.20 -16.38 16.75
CA THR A 140 9.58 -15.74 18.03
C THR A 140 10.66 -14.68 17.88
N THR A 141 11.42 -14.74 16.80
CA THR A 141 12.51 -13.79 16.47
C THR A 141 12.03 -12.58 15.66
N ASP A 142 10.80 -12.59 15.14
CA ASP A 142 10.21 -11.45 14.39
C ASP A 142 9.94 -10.25 15.32
N ASN A 143 10.95 -9.39 15.46
CA ASN A 143 10.88 -8.25 16.36
C ASN A 143 9.79 -7.24 15.99
N GLN A 144 9.51 -7.02 14.70
CA GLN A 144 8.46 -6.11 14.24
C GLN A 144 7.08 -6.66 14.58
N LEU A 145 6.83 -7.95 14.36
CA LEU A 145 5.57 -8.59 14.73
C LEU A 145 5.38 -8.58 16.24
N ASN A 146 6.40 -8.94 17.02
CA ASN A 146 6.34 -8.94 18.47
C ASN A 146 6.05 -7.55 19.03
N TYR A 147 6.65 -6.50 18.44
CA TYR A 147 6.35 -5.12 18.82
C TYR A 147 4.89 -4.74 18.51
N ALA A 148 4.38 -5.11 17.33
CA ALA A 148 3.00 -4.86 16.94
C ALA A 148 2.00 -5.57 17.86
N VAL A 149 2.25 -6.84 18.19
CA VAL A 149 1.40 -7.60 19.14
C VAL A 149 1.38 -6.94 20.51
N LYS A 150 2.55 -6.50 21.02
CA LYS A 150 2.62 -5.80 22.29
C LYS A 150 1.83 -4.49 22.30
N LEU A 151 1.86 -3.73 21.19
CA LEU A 151 1.05 -2.50 21.06
C LEU A 151 -0.46 -2.77 21.04
N LEU A 152 -0.89 -3.91 20.49
CA LEU A 152 -2.31 -4.29 20.42
C LEU A 152 -2.85 -4.90 21.70
N SER A 153 -1.97 -5.42 22.58
CA SER A 153 -2.35 -6.07 23.82
C SER A 153 -2.40 -5.13 25.05
N GLY A 154 -1.99 -3.87 24.90
CA GLY A 154 -2.05 -2.83 25.93
C GLY A 154 -0.83 -2.82 26.78
#